data_a6f0664220eabea0aa8b7ce5bc02baf2
#
_entry.id   a6f0664220eabea0aa8b7ce5bc02baf2
#
_cell.length_a   1.000
_cell.length_b   1.000
_cell.length_c   1.000
_cell.angle_alpha   90.00
_cell.angle_beta   90.00
_cell.angle_gamma   90.00
#
_symmetry.space_group_name_H-M   'P 1'
#
loop_
_entity.id
_entity.type
_entity.pdbx_description
1 polymer ?
#
loop_
_entity_poly.entity_id
_entity_poly.type
_entity_poly.pdbx_seq_one_letter_code
_entity_poly.pdbx_strand_id
1 'polypeptide(L)' 'MATAQRSPRDVIFESDAEYQRLAEKHQQYEAELHKLSQSPYLNSEDLIEEIRLKKLKLHVKDEMERIAAHFHSAGARHTQ' A
#
# COMPACT_ATOMS: atom_id res chain seq x y z
N MET A 1 -16.29 2.22 -24.64
CA MET A 1 -16.25 2.12 -24.42
C MET A 1 -15.56 1.67 -23.80
N ALA A 2 -15.35 1.55 -23.72
CA ALA A 2 -14.85 1.11 -23.25
C ALA A 2 -14.45 0.94 -22.31
N THR A 3 -14.48 0.76 -21.96
CA THR A 3 -14.30 0.75 -21.18
C THR A 3 -13.99 0.31 -20.35
N ALA A 4 -13.98 0.25 -20.17
CA ALA A 4 -13.94 -0.01 -19.24
C ALA A 4 -13.54 -1.12 -18.51
N GLN A 5 -12.58 -1.67 -18.64
CA GLN A 5 -12.12 -2.67 -17.87
C GLN A 5 -11.29 -2.13 -16.78
N ARG A 6 -11.84 -2.02 -15.60
CA ARG A 6 -11.11 -1.59 -14.42
C ARG A 6 -10.58 -2.79 -13.72
N SER A 7 -9.35 -2.72 -13.22
CA SER A 7 -8.80 -3.81 -12.45
C SER A 7 -9.51 -3.87 -11.10
N PRO A 8 -9.51 -5.02 -10.44
CA PRO A 8 -10.09 -5.12 -9.10
C PRO A 8 -9.48 -4.12 -8.13
N ARG A 9 -8.22 -3.80 -8.33
CA ARG A 9 -7.54 -2.85 -7.52
C ARG A 9 -8.14 -1.46 -7.65
N ASP A 10 -8.47 -1.06 -8.87
CA ASP A 10 -9.06 0.24 -9.11
C ASP A 10 -10.43 0.34 -8.47
N VAL A 11 -11.20 -0.72 -8.55
CA VAL A 11 -12.52 -0.74 -7.96
C VAL A 11 -12.43 -0.61 -6.45
N ILE A 12 -11.51 -1.34 -5.83
CA ILE A 12 -11.32 -1.27 -4.40
C ILE A 12 -10.88 0.12 -3.99
N PHE A 13 -9.96 0.70 -4.73
CA PHE A 13 -9.44 2.03 -4.42
C PHE A 13 -10.56 3.05 -4.44
N GLU A 14 -11.47 2.94 -5.39
CA GLU A 14 -12.54 3.91 -5.54
C GLU A 14 -13.63 3.74 -4.50
N SER A 15 -13.89 2.52 -4.08
CA SER A 15 -15.02 2.30 -3.20
C SER A 15 -14.68 2.17 -1.73
N ASP A 16 -13.42 2.15 -1.38
CA ASP A 16 -13.02 1.98 0.01
C ASP A 16 -12.12 3.12 0.45
N ALA A 17 -12.68 4.01 1.26
CA ALA A 17 -11.93 5.18 1.74
C ALA A 17 -10.74 4.78 2.59
N GLU A 18 -10.87 3.69 3.31
CA GLU A 18 -9.76 3.24 4.14
C GLU A 18 -8.61 2.73 3.28
N TYR A 19 -8.93 2.02 2.21
CA TYR A 19 -7.91 1.57 1.28
C TYR A 19 -7.18 2.75 0.67
N GLN A 20 -7.91 3.79 0.31
CA GLN A 20 -7.30 4.99 -0.24
C GLN A 20 -6.35 5.64 0.76
N ARG A 21 -6.76 5.70 2.00
CA ARG A 21 -5.92 6.28 3.05
C ARG A 21 -4.66 5.47 3.24
N LEU A 22 -4.80 4.15 3.23
CA LEU A 22 -3.64 3.27 3.36
C LEU A 22 -2.70 3.41 2.17
N ALA A 23 -3.26 3.53 0.97
CA ALA A 23 -2.45 3.71 -0.23
C ALA A 23 -1.64 4.99 -0.16
N GLU A 24 -2.24 6.05 0.37
CA GLU A 24 -1.53 7.31 0.53
C GLU A 24 -0.39 7.18 1.54
N LYS A 25 -0.65 6.49 2.63
CA LYS A 25 0.41 6.26 3.62
C LYS A 25 1.54 5.44 3.04
N HIS A 26 1.19 4.43 2.26
CA HIS A 26 2.19 3.60 1.61
C HIS A 26 3.10 4.45 0.72
N GLN A 27 2.51 5.36 -0.05
CA GLN A 27 3.27 6.24 -0.89
C GLN A 27 4.16 7.18 -0.08
N GLN A 28 3.66 7.68 1.02
CA GLN A 28 4.44 8.56 1.88
C GLN A 28 5.66 7.84 2.43
N TYR A 29 5.46 6.62 2.91
CA TYR A 29 6.58 5.86 3.44
C TYR A 29 7.60 5.55 2.36
N GLU A 30 7.13 5.24 1.16
CA GLU A 30 8.05 4.98 0.06
C GLU A 30 8.84 6.22 -0.32
N ALA A 31 8.20 7.38 -0.31
CA ALA A 31 8.89 8.62 -0.62
C ALA A 31 9.96 8.93 0.42
N GLU A 32 9.66 8.69 1.69
CA GLU A 32 10.62 8.95 2.75
C GLU A 32 11.78 7.95 2.69
N LEU A 33 11.47 6.71 2.38
CA LEU A 33 12.54 5.72 2.20
C LEU A 33 13.43 6.08 1.03
N HIS A 34 12.84 6.59 -0.03
CA HIS A 34 13.61 7.02 -1.19
C HIS A 34 14.56 8.15 -0.83
N LYS A 35 14.09 9.10 -0.03
CA LYS A 35 14.95 10.18 0.42
C LYS A 35 16.14 9.66 1.21
N LEU A 36 15.90 8.72 2.09
CA LEU A 36 16.97 8.14 2.87
C LEU A 36 17.97 7.42 1.97
N SER A 37 17.47 6.74 0.94
CA SER A 37 18.36 5.98 0.06
C SER A 37 19.26 6.88 -0.78
N GLN A 38 18.93 8.16 -0.88
CA GLN A 38 19.72 9.08 -1.66
C GLN A 38 20.86 9.69 -0.86
N SER A 39 20.88 9.47 0.42
CA SER A 39 21.94 9.97 1.25
C SER A 39 23.17 9.07 1.11
N PRO A 40 24.34 9.65 0.85
CA PRO A 40 25.56 8.83 0.74
C PRO A 40 25.98 8.22 2.05
N TYR A 41 25.58 8.81 3.15
CA TYR A 41 25.89 8.29 4.46
C TYR A 41 24.66 8.27 5.32
N LEU A 42 24.39 7.13 5.91
CA LEU A 42 23.30 7.01 6.86
C LEU A 42 23.90 6.93 8.25
N ASN A 43 23.50 7.83 9.13
CA ASN A 43 23.94 7.74 10.52
C ASN A 43 22.99 6.76 11.26
N SER A 44 23.24 6.59 12.55
CA SER A 44 22.47 5.65 13.34
C SER A 44 20.98 5.98 13.34
N GLU A 45 20.67 7.26 13.43
CA GLU A 45 19.28 7.69 13.45
C GLU A 45 18.60 7.40 12.12
N ASP A 46 19.32 7.62 11.04
CA ASP A 46 18.79 7.35 9.71
C ASP A 46 18.52 5.86 9.53
N LEU A 47 19.41 5.01 10.04
CA LEU A 47 19.23 3.57 9.94
C LEU A 47 18.02 3.11 10.74
N ILE A 48 17.84 3.68 11.92
CA ILE A 48 16.67 3.37 12.73
C ILE A 48 15.40 3.81 12.03
N GLU A 49 15.45 5.01 11.44
CA GLU A 49 14.30 5.52 10.71
C GLU A 49 13.98 4.65 9.51
N GLU A 50 15.00 4.18 8.82
CA GLU A 50 14.79 3.29 7.68
C GLU A 50 14.08 2.02 8.11
N ILE A 51 14.52 1.42 9.19
CA ILE A 51 13.91 0.20 9.70
C ILE A 51 12.45 0.47 10.08
N ARG A 52 12.22 1.58 10.75
CA ARG A 52 10.89 1.96 11.17
C ARG A 52 9.96 2.14 9.98
N LEU A 53 10.43 2.85 8.96
CA LEU A 53 9.62 3.11 7.77
C LEU A 53 9.32 1.83 7.01
N LYS A 54 10.29 0.92 6.95
CA LYS A 54 10.07 -0.35 6.28
C LYS A 54 9.01 -1.18 7.00
N LYS A 55 9.03 -1.16 8.32
CA LYS A 55 8.02 -1.87 9.09
C LYS A 55 6.64 -1.25 8.90
N LEU A 56 6.57 0.07 8.92
CA LEU A 56 5.30 0.77 8.72
C LEU A 56 4.75 0.51 7.31
N LYS A 57 5.64 0.54 6.33
CA LYS A 57 5.25 0.28 4.96
C LYS A 57 4.70 -1.14 4.81
N LEU A 58 5.38 -2.11 5.41
CA LEU A 58 4.92 -3.48 5.36
C LEU A 58 3.57 -3.64 6.05
N HIS A 59 3.41 -3.00 7.19
CA HIS A 59 2.17 -3.08 7.94
C HIS A 59 1.01 -2.52 7.10
N VAL A 60 1.23 -1.37 6.48
CA VAL A 60 0.21 -0.76 5.63
C VAL A 60 -0.10 -1.66 4.44
N LYS A 61 0.91 -2.24 3.85
CA LYS A 61 0.71 -3.13 2.73
C LYS A 61 -0.11 -4.35 3.14
N ASP A 62 0.18 -4.90 4.31
CA ASP A 62 -0.57 -6.04 4.82
C ASP A 62 -2.04 -5.68 5.02
N GLU A 63 -2.31 -4.48 5.53
CA GLU A 63 -3.67 -4.03 5.70
C GLU A 63 -4.37 -3.88 4.36
N MET A 64 -3.68 -3.32 3.39
CA MET A 64 -4.23 -3.17 2.05
C MET A 64 -4.54 -4.53 1.44
N GLU A 65 -3.65 -5.49 1.63
CA GLU A 65 -3.87 -6.82 1.11
C GLU A 65 -5.03 -7.52 1.80
N ARG A 66 -5.21 -7.25 3.09
CA ARG A 66 -6.34 -7.82 3.81
C ARG A 66 -7.66 -7.28 3.27
N ILE A 67 -7.71 -5.97 3.01
CA ILE A 67 -8.90 -5.37 2.43
C ILE A 67 -9.16 -5.93 1.04
N ALA A 68 -8.10 -6.03 0.24
CA ALA A 68 -8.22 -6.56 -1.11
C ALA A 68 -8.67 -8.01 -1.11
N ALA A 69 -8.13 -8.80 -0.19
CA ALA A 69 -8.50 -10.21 -0.09
C ALA A 69 -9.95 -10.36 0.31
N HIS A 70 -10.41 -9.55 1.24
CA HIS A 70 -11.79 -9.59 1.68
C HIS A 70 -12.73 -9.23 0.53
N PHE A 71 -12.38 -8.19 -0.20
CA PHE A 71 -13.16 -7.73 -1.34
C PHE A 71 -13.19 -8.79 -2.43
N HIS A 72 -12.03 -9.36 -2.71
CA HIS A 72 -11.88 -10.37 -3.73
C HIS A 72 -12.63 -11.64 -3.35
N SER A 73 -12.54 -12.01 -2.09
CA SER A 73 -13.19 -13.20 -1.58
C SER A 73 -14.72 -13.08 -1.71
N ALA A 74 -15.24 -11.90 -1.41
CA ALA A 74 -16.66 -11.67 -1.55
C ALA A 74 -17.11 -11.80 -3.00
N GLY A 75 -16.26 -11.32 -3.92
CA GLY A 75 -16.56 -11.42 -5.33
C GLY A 75 -16.40 -12.81 -5.89
N ALA A 76 -15.47 -13.57 -5.34
CA ALA A 76 -15.16 -14.90 -5.84
C ALA A 76 -16.11 -15.96 -5.32
N ARG A 77 -16.90 -15.63 -4.34
CA ARG A 77 -17.74 -16.60 -3.69
C ARG A 77 -18.66 -17.34 -4.63
N HIS A 78 -19.25 -16.65 -5.56
CA HIS A 78 -20.21 -17.29 -6.42
C HIS A 78 -19.58 -17.88 -7.66
N THR A 79 -18.30 -17.87 -7.77
CA THR A 79 -17.64 -18.55 -8.87
C THR A 79 -17.23 -19.96 -8.49
N GLN A 80 -17.53 -20.34 -7.28
CA GLN A 80 -17.17 -21.68 -6.83
C GLN A 80 -18.11 -22.74 -7.37
#